data_8e7f2611c8581caceee87bf03d2b766e
#
_entry.id   8e7f2611c8581caceee87bf03d2b766e
#
_cell.length_a   1.000
_cell.length_b   1.000
_cell.length_c   1.000
_cell.angle_alpha   90.00
_cell.angle_beta   90.00
_cell.angle_gamma   90.00
#
_symmetry.space_group_name_H-M   'P 1'
#
loop_
_entity.id
_entity.type
_entity.pdbx_description
1 polymer ?
#
loop_
_entity_poly.entity_id
_entity_poly.type
_entity_poly.pdbx_seq_one_letter_code
_entity_poly.pdbx_strand_id
1 'polypeptide(L)'
;MSQPLKDLLRTSDLSKSDIELVLKTASKFAKEPLKAKKALARKTVAIYMTKSSTRTRLASETAVAHLGGSPIFLRADDLQVGRGETISDTAKIISGFCSALIVRTFAQSDVDELGKYASIP
;
A
#
# COMPACT_ATOMS: atom_id res chain seq x y z
N MET A 1 16.13 -16.24 -8.34
CA MET A 1 15.18 -15.37 -7.62
C MET A 1 14.99 -14.11 -8.44
N SER A 2 13.77 -13.77 -8.79
CA SER A 2 13.48 -12.46 -9.35
C SER A 2 13.88 -11.39 -8.32
N GLN A 3 14.39 -10.26 -8.80
CA GLN A 3 14.64 -9.11 -7.92
C GLN A 3 13.34 -8.74 -7.21
N PRO A 4 13.40 -8.38 -5.93
CA PRO A 4 12.19 -7.95 -5.22
C PRO A 4 11.57 -6.75 -5.95
N LEU A 5 10.28 -6.83 -6.24
CA LEU A 5 9.53 -5.72 -6.78
C LEU A 5 9.61 -4.54 -5.81
N LYS A 6 9.99 -3.38 -6.31
CA LYS A 6 9.90 -2.16 -5.50
C LYS A 6 8.42 -1.81 -5.30
N ASP A 7 7.67 -1.81 -6.39
CA ASP A 7 6.27 -1.40 -6.42
C ASP A 7 5.39 -2.49 -7.03
N LEU A 8 4.16 -2.58 -6.56
CA LEU A 8 3.11 -3.40 -7.16
C LEU A 8 2.01 -2.44 -7.68
N LEU A 9 2.09 -2.06 -8.94
CA LEU A 9 1.17 -1.10 -9.55
C LEU A 9 0.00 -1.78 -10.26
N ARG A 10 0.20 -3.03 -10.68
CA ARG A 10 -0.83 -3.85 -11.34
C ARG A 10 -0.54 -5.34 -11.16
N THR A 11 -1.57 -6.16 -11.28
CA THR A 11 -1.43 -7.62 -11.11
C THR A 11 -0.42 -8.23 -12.07
N SER A 12 -0.29 -7.68 -13.29
CA SER A 12 0.68 -8.14 -14.29
C SER A 12 2.15 -7.91 -13.93
N ASP A 13 2.43 -7.14 -12.87
CA ASP A 13 3.79 -6.97 -12.32
C ASP A 13 4.27 -8.25 -11.60
N LEU A 14 3.32 -9.12 -11.22
CA LEU A 14 3.61 -10.39 -10.55
C LEU A 14 3.76 -11.53 -11.58
N SER A 15 4.82 -12.31 -11.41
CA SER A 15 4.94 -13.58 -12.12
C SER A 15 3.96 -14.63 -11.55
N LYS A 16 3.77 -15.74 -12.27
CA LYS A 16 2.96 -16.85 -11.76
C LYS A 16 3.46 -17.35 -10.41
N SER A 17 4.77 -17.49 -10.25
CA SER A 17 5.38 -17.94 -8.98
C SER A 17 5.17 -16.93 -7.84
N ASP A 18 5.16 -15.62 -8.14
CA ASP A 18 4.86 -14.59 -7.14
C ASP A 18 3.41 -14.69 -6.67
N ILE A 19 2.48 -14.89 -7.59
CA ILE A 19 1.05 -15.06 -7.27
C ILE A 19 0.84 -16.31 -6.40
N GLU A 20 1.47 -17.44 -6.75
CA GLU A 20 1.40 -18.67 -5.96
C GLU A 20 1.97 -18.46 -4.55
N LEU A 21 3.08 -17.73 -4.42
CA LEU A 21 3.68 -17.39 -3.14
C LEU A 21 2.75 -16.51 -2.30
N VAL A 22 2.13 -15.48 -2.90
CA VAL A 22 1.17 -14.60 -2.22
C VAL A 22 -0.02 -15.40 -1.69
N LEU A 23 -0.62 -16.26 -2.51
CA LEU A 23 -1.75 -17.10 -2.10
C LEU A 23 -1.39 -18.07 -0.99
N LYS A 24 -0.22 -18.71 -1.06
CA LYS A 24 0.29 -19.60 -0.02
C LYS A 24 0.54 -18.84 1.30
N THR A 25 1.11 -17.64 1.19
CA THR A 25 1.36 -16.78 2.34
C THR A 25 0.05 -16.31 2.97
N ALA A 26 -0.92 -15.89 2.16
CA ALA A 26 -2.25 -15.50 2.63
C ALA A 26 -2.93 -16.64 3.40
N SER A 27 -2.84 -17.88 2.90
CA SER A 27 -3.39 -19.06 3.60
C SER A 27 -2.73 -19.32 4.95
N LYS A 28 -1.42 -19.05 5.08
CA LYS A 28 -0.71 -19.14 6.37
C LYS A 28 -1.16 -18.07 7.34
N PHE A 29 -1.28 -16.81 6.88
CA PHE A 29 -1.73 -15.71 7.72
C PHE A 29 -3.21 -15.84 8.13
N ALA A 30 -4.05 -16.48 7.32
CA ALA A 30 -5.43 -16.78 7.71
C ALA A 30 -5.49 -17.68 8.95
N LYS A 31 -4.52 -18.58 9.10
CA LYS A 31 -4.41 -19.49 10.27
C LYS A 31 -3.66 -18.86 11.44
N GLU A 32 -2.62 -18.07 11.15
CA GLU A 32 -1.72 -17.46 12.13
C GLU A 32 -1.54 -15.96 11.83
N PRO A 33 -2.53 -15.10 12.10
CA PRO A 33 -2.50 -13.70 11.68
C PRO A 33 -1.30 -12.89 12.23
N LEU A 34 -0.80 -13.27 13.39
CA LEU A 34 0.31 -12.57 14.06
C LEU A 34 1.68 -13.20 13.82
N LYS A 35 1.79 -14.14 12.88
CA LYS A 35 3.04 -14.88 12.61
C LYS A 35 4.23 -13.96 12.28
N ALA A 36 3.97 -12.85 11.59
CA ALA A 36 4.99 -11.87 11.20
C ALA A 36 4.80 -10.51 11.91
N LYS A 37 4.38 -10.52 13.17
CA LYS A 37 4.02 -9.32 13.95
C LYS A 37 5.13 -8.26 14.12
N LYS A 38 6.33 -8.53 13.66
CA LYS A 38 7.46 -7.59 13.69
C LYS A 38 7.89 -7.11 12.30
N ALA A 39 7.24 -7.59 11.23
CA ALA A 39 7.65 -7.29 9.85
C ALA A 39 7.62 -5.80 9.54
N LEU A 40 6.64 -5.07 10.08
CA LEU A 40 6.50 -3.62 9.94
C LEU A 40 6.72 -2.86 11.26
N ALA A 41 7.50 -3.44 12.18
CA ALA A 41 7.76 -2.79 13.46
C ALA A 41 8.36 -1.40 13.28
N ARG A 42 7.77 -0.39 13.94
CA ARG A 42 8.14 1.03 13.88
C ARG A 42 7.99 1.66 12.49
N LYS A 43 7.22 1.05 11.61
CA LYS A 43 6.94 1.58 10.27
C LYS A 43 5.51 2.09 10.19
N THR A 44 5.34 3.21 9.48
CA THR A 44 4.03 3.77 9.17
C THR A 44 3.69 3.46 7.72
N VAL A 45 2.48 2.96 7.47
CA VAL A 45 1.98 2.68 6.13
C VAL A 45 0.78 3.57 5.87
N ALA A 46 0.87 4.41 4.84
CA ALA A 46 -0.25 5.21 4.38
C ALA A 46 -1.21 4.36 3.55
N ILE A 47 -2.50 4.55 3.76
CA ILE A 47 -3.58 3.93 2.99
C ILE A 47 -4.40 5.05 2.38
N TYR A 48 -4.20 5.30 1.09
CA TYR A 48 -4.88 6.37 0.36
C TYR A 48 -6.00 5.79 -0.51
N MET A 49 -7.22 6.24 -0.26
CA MET A 49 -8.39 5.77 -0.99
C MET A 49 -9.23 6.95 -1.48
N THR A 50 -9.35 7.09 -2.81
CA THR A 50 -10.33 7.97 -3.44
C THR A 50 -11.66 7.26 -3.68
N LYS A 51 -11.60 5.95 -3.90
CA LYS A 51 -12.76 5.08 -4.03
C LYS A 51 -13.03 4.39 -2.70
N SER A 52 -14.13 4.72 -2.05
CA SER A 52 -14.50 4.14 -0.77
C SER A 52 -14.70 2.62 -0.87
N SER A 53 -14.24 1.91 0.13
CA SER A 53 -14.43 0.46 0.28
C SER A 53 -14.17 0.07 1.72
N THR A 54 -15.24 -0.32 2.42
CA THR A 54 -15.14 -0.78 3.81
C THR A 54 -14.23 -1.99 3.94
N ARG A 55 -14.40 -2.99 3.08
CA ARG A 55 -13.60 -4.23 3.14
C ARG A 55 -12.11 -3.96 2.90
N THR A 56 -11.77 -3.19 1.87
CA THR A 56 -10.37 -2.88 1.55
C THR A 56 -9.73 -2.07 2.67
N ARG A 57 -10.44 -1.09 3.22
CA ARG A 57 -9.94 -0.29 4.34
C ARG A 57 -9.65 -1.16 5.55
N LEU A 58 -10.64 -1.93 6.02
CA LEU A 58 -10.49 -2.80 7.17
C LEU A 58 -9.38 -3.84 6.97
N ALA A 59 -9.33 -4.47 5.80
CA ALA A 59 -8.29 -5.45 5.49
C ALA A 59 -6.89 -4.83 5.51
N SER A 60 -6.72 -3.66 4.92
CA SER A 60 -5.44 -2.97 4.85
C SER A 60 -4.97 -2.49 6.23
N GLU A 61 -5.83 -1.81 6.98
CA GLU A 61 -5.49 -1.33 8.33
C GLU A 61 -5.17 -2.50 9.27
N THR A 62 -5.97 -3.57 9.23
CA THR A 62 -5.74 -4.77 10.04
C THR A 62 -4.45 -5.48 9.66
N ALA A 63 -4.16 -5.62 8.37
CA ALA A 63 -2.93 -6.26 7.90
C ALA A 63 -1.69 -5.51 8.39
N VAL A 64 -1.67 -4.19 8.27
CA VAL A 64 -0.56 -3.35 8.77
C VAL A 64 -0.39 -3.52 10.28
N ALA A 65 -1.49 -3.47 11.04
CA ALA A 65 -1.46 -3.64 12.49
C ALA A 65 -0.95 -5.05 12.89
N HIS A 66 -1.42 -6.11 12.24
CA HIS A 66 -0.97 -7.47 12.51
C HIS A 66 0.52 -7.69 12.18
N LEU A 67 1.06 -6.94 11.24
CA LEU A 67 2.48 -6.95 10.91
C LEU A 67 3.33 -6.06 11.85
N GLY A 68 2.71 -5.40 12.83
CA GLY A 68 3.37 -4.57 13.83
C GLY A 68 3.60 -3.12 13.40
N GLY A 69 3.02 -2.70 12.28
CA GLY A 69 3.09 -1.33 11.79
C GLY A 69 1.94 -0.44 12.28
N SER A 70 2.01 0.82 11.91
CA SER A 70 0.99 1.83 12.19
C SER A 70 0.32 2.26 10.88
N PRO A 71 -0.96 1.94 10.66
CA PRO A 71 -1.66 2.41 9.47
C PRO A 71 -2.11 3.87 9.64
N ILE A 72 -2.01 4.65 8.57
CA ILE A 72 -2.61 5.98 8.47
C ILE A 72 -3.57 5.97 7.28
N PHE A 73 -4.84 6.17 7.54
CA PHE A 73 -5.85 6.25 6.48
C PHE A 73 -6.00 7.69 6.00
N LEU A 74 -5.85 7.88 4.68
CA LEU A 74 -5.99 9.16 3.99
C LEU A 74 -7.14 9.07 3.00
N ARG A 75 -8.14 9.95 3.17
CA ARG A 75 -9.21 10.13 2.19
C ARG A 75 -8.81 11.19 1.17
N ALA A 76 -9.51 11.23 0.04
CA ALA A 76 -9.30 12.26 -0.97
C ALA A 76 -9.38 13.69 -0.39
N ASP A 77 -10.30 13.90 0.57
CA ASP A 77 -10.51 15.20 1.20
C ASP A 77 -9.40 15.59 2.21
N ASP A 78 -8.65 14.61 2.69
CA ASP A 78 -7.53 14.85 3.61
C ASP A 78 -6.29 15.39 2.87
N LEU A 79 -6.23 15.17 1.55
CA LEU A 79 -5.15 15.62 0.70
C LEU A 79 -5.58 16.86 -0.10
N GLN A 80 -4.60 17.69 -0.46
CA GLN A 80 -4.83 18.89 -1.27
C GLN A 80 -4.74 18.61 -2.79
N VAL A 81 -4.80 17.35 -3.21
CA VAL A 81 -4.83 16.96 -4.62
C VAL A 81 -6.05 17.56 -5.30
N GLY A 82 -5.84 18.26 -6.41
CA GLY A 82 -6.89 19.01 -7.10
C GLY A 82 -7.19 20.39 -6.50
N ARG A 83 -6.53 20.75 -5.39
CA ARG A 83 -6.65 22.09 -4.73
C ARG A 83 -5.30 22.83 -4.72
N GLY A 84 -4.53 22.70 -5.83
CA GLY A 84 -3.21 23.32 -5.95
C GLY A 84 -2.04 22.37 -5.66
N GLU A 85 -2.28 21.17 -5.15
CA GLU A 85 -1.26 20.15 -4.95
C GLU A 85 -1.33 19.10 -6.06
N THR A 86 -0.17 18.73 -6.61
CA THR A 86 -0.07 17.69 -7.65
C THR A 86 0.05 16.30 -7.01
N ILE A 87 -0.27 15.27 -7.80
CA ILE A 87 -0.05 13.87 -7.37
C ILE A 87 1.42 13.63 -7.07
N SER A 88 2.33 14.22 -7.85
CA SER A 88 3.78 14.08 -7.63
C SER A 88 4.23 14.68 -6.30
N ASP A 89 3.70 15.85 -5.92
CA ASP A 89 4.01 16.48 -4.63
C ASP A 89 3.45 15.69 -3.46
N THR A 90 2.22 15.20 -3.58
CA THR A 90 1.59 14.32 -2.60
C THR A 90 2.40 13.03 -2.41
N ALA A 91 2.86 12.40 -3.49
CA ALA A 91 3.70 11.20 -3.42
C ALA A 91 5.00 11.45 -2.67
N LYS A 92 5.66 12.59 -2.91
CA LYS A 92 6.90 12.98 -2.24
C LYS A 92 6.68 13.27 -0.74
N ILE A 93 5.59 13.96 -0.40
CA ILE A 93 5.23 14.25 0.99
C ILE A 93 4.98 12.95 1.76
N ILE A 94 4.14 12.06 1.23
CA ILE A 94 3.86 10.77 1.86
C ILE A 94 5.15 9.96 2.02
N SER A 95 6.00 9.95 1.01
CA SER A 95 7.30 9.26 1.06
C SER A 95 8.23 9.77 2.14
N GLY A 96 8.11 11.05 2.52
CA GLY A 96 8.90 11.64 3.61
C GLY A 96 8.47 11.19 5.00
N PHE A 97 7.22 10.76 5.18
CA PHE A 97 6.68 10.35 6.48
C PHE A 97 6.48 8.85 6.62
N CYS A 98 6.15 8.16 5.52
CA CYS A 98 5.72 6.77 5.54
C CYS A 98 6.75 5.82 4.93
N SER A 99 6.64 4.54 5.27
CA SER A 99 7.53 3.48 4.77
C SER A 99 6.93 2.72 3.58
N ALA A 100 5.62 2.82 3.39
CA ALA A 100 4.90 2.23 2.26
C ALA A 100 3.58 2.97 2.03
N LEU A 101 3.02 2.82 0.82
CA LEU A 101 1.76 3.42 0.41
C LEU A 101 0.85 2.37 -0.24
N ILE A 102 -0.33 2.19 0.31
CA ILE A 102 -1.42 1.40 -0.29
C ILE A 102 -2.39 2.36 -0.95
N VAL A 103 -2.71 2.13 -2.22
CA VAL A 103 -3.56 3.04 -3.02
C VAL A 103 -4.76 2.31 -3.58
N ARG A 104 -5.94 2.92 -3.46
CA ARG A 104 -7.15 2.53 -4.18
C ARG A 104 -7.79 3.74 -4.81
N THR A 105 -7.74 3.82 -6.12
CA THR A 105 -8.28 4.93 -6.92
C THR A 105 -9.20 4.42 -8.04
N PHE A 106 -9.77 5.35 -8.80
CA PHE A 106 -10.57 5.03 -9.98
C PHE A 106 -9.70 4.82 -11.22
N ALA A 107 -8.64 5.60 -11.39
CA ALA A 107 -7.80 5.60 -12.59
C ALA A 107 -6.45 4.93 -12.33
N GLN A 108 -6.05 4.02 -13.21
CA GLN A 108 -4.73 3.40 -13.17
C GLN A 108 -3.60 4.43 -13.32
N SER A 109 -3.85 5.52 -14.08
CA SER A 109 -2.90 6.62 -14.26
C SER A 109 -2.49 7.28 -12.94
N ASP A 110 -3.39 7.37 -11.96
CA ASP A 110 -3.08 7.93 -10.65
C ASP A 110 -2.10 7.03 -9.88
N VAL A 111 -2.30 5.71 -9.98
CA VAL A 111 -1.38 4.72 -9.38
C VAL A 111 0.00 4.79 -10.04
N ASP A 112 0.03 4.86 -11.36
CA ASP A 112 1.27 4.95 -12.13
C ASP A 112 2.05 6.23 -11.79
N GLU A 113 1.36 7.35 -11.64
CA GLU A 113 1.97 8.62 -11.27
C GLU A 113 2.48 8.62 -9.83
N LEU A 114 1.69 8.11 -8.88
CA LEU A 114 2.15 7.91 -7.50
C LEU A 114 3.39 7.01 -7.44
N GLY A 115 3.40 5.89 -8.15
CA GLY A 115 4.54 4.97 -8.20
C GLY A 115 5.79 5.60 -8.83
N LYS A 116 5.60 6.48 -9.81
CA LYS A 116 6.72 7.19 -10.46
C LYS A 116 7.43 8.15 -9.51
N TYR A 117 6.69 8.87 -8.67
CA TYR A 117 7.23 9.93 -7.83
C TYR A 117 7.44 9.55 -6.36
N ALA A 118 6.83 8.47 -5.90
CA ALA A 118 7.08 7.95 -4.55
C ALA A 118 8.47 7.30 -4.47
N SER A 119 9.18 7.56 -3.37
CA SER A 119 10.45 6.89 -3.06
C SER A 119 10.26 5.64 -2.19
N ILE A 120 9.03 5.38 -1.78
CA ILE A 120 8.60 4.20 -0.99
C ILE A 120 7.79 3.25 -1.88
N PRO A 121 7.72 1.94 -1.56
CA PRO A 121 6.88 0.98 -2.28
C PRO A 121 5.39 1.25 -2.11
#